data_c8f2f221a86f7c70390086aacdae292e
#
_entry.id   c8f2f221a86f7c70390086aacdae292e
#
_cell.length_a   1.000
_cell.length_b   1.000
_cell.length_c   1.000
_cell.angle_alpha   90.00
_cell.angle_beta   90.00
_cell.angle_gamma   90.00
#
_symmetry.space_group_name_H-M   'P 1'
#
loop_
_entity.id
_entity.type
_entity.pdbx_description
1 polymer ?
#
loop_
_entity_poly.entity_id
_entity_poly.type
_entity_poly.pdbx_seq_one_letter_code
_entity_poly.pdbx_strand_id
1 'polypeptide(L)'
;MSFIREHIVKRVTRSSGWSKVRKKHIKQFPFCAACGTERKLEVHHIKDFSSNPELELEPSNLITLCRSGTQCHLTFGHLGSWKSINTEAVHDSIWFREKVEKRR
;
A
#
# COMPACT_ATOMS: atom_id res chain seq x y z
N MET A 1 -4.07 29.60 -15.54
CA MET A 1 -4.34 28.20 -15.30
C MET A 1 -3.14 27.42 -14.83
N SER A 2 -2.06 28.11 -14.51
CA SER A 2 -0.87 27.48 -13.92
C SER A 2 -1.19 26.74 -12.62
N PHE A 3 -2.11 27.30 -11.82
CA PHE A 3 -2.52 26.66 -10.55
C PHE A 3 -3.09 25.26 -10.78
N ILE A 4 -3.98 25.11 -11.76
CA ILE A 4 -4.58 23.81 -12.03
C ILE A 4 -3.53 22.82 -12.55
N ARG A 5 -2.64 23.29 -13.41
CA ARG A 5 -1.56 22.46 -13.94
C ARG A 5 -0.64 21.98 -12.84
N GLU A 6 -0.23 22.87 -11.95
CA GLU A 6 0.64 22.51 -10.82
C GLU A 6 -0.04 21.50 -9.90
N HIS A 7 -1.33 21.69 -9.66
CA HIS A 7 -2.09 20.81 -8.81
C HIS A 7 -2.19 19.40 -9.42
N ILE A 8 -2.43 19.30 -10.74
CA ILE A 8 -2.50 18.03 -11.44
C ILE A 8 -1.15 17.34 -11.41
N VAL A 9 -0.05 18.07 -11.65
CA VAL A 9 1.30 17.52 -11.62
C VAL A 9 1.60 16.93 -10.23
N LYS A 10 1.24 17.65 -9.17
CA LYS A 10 1.45 17.15 -7.81
C LYS A 10 0.67 15.88 -7.53
N ARG A 11 -0.48 15.68 -8.17
CA ARG A 11 -1.28 14.47 -7.99
C ARG A 11 -0.68 13.24 -8.67
N VAL A 12 0.04 13.42 -9.77
CA VAL A 12 0.59 12.28 -10.52
C VAL A 12 2.07 12.05 -10.25
N THR A 13 2.73 13.00 -9.60
CA THR A 13 4.17 12.91 -9.34
C THR A 13 4.41 12.59 -7.86
N ARG A 14 5.12 11.49 -7.60
CA ARG A 14 5.52 11.13 -6.25
C ARG A 14 6.43 12.18 -5.65
N SER A 15 6.29 12.40 -4.35
CA SER A 15 7.18 13.27 -3.58
C SER A 15 8.60 12.73 -3.60
N SER A 16 9.59 13.63 -3.55
CA SER A 16 10.98 13.25 -3.43
C SER A 16 11.26 12.48 -2.13
N GLY A 17 10.40 12.61 -1.12
CA GLY A 17 10.53 11.88 0.13
C GLY A 17 9.98 10.46 0.09
N TRP A 18 9.30 10.06 -0.98
CA TRP A 18 8.63 8.76 -1.04
C TRP A 18 9.59 7.58 -0.89
N SER A 19 10.72 7.60 -1.61
CA SER A 19 11.68 6.51 -1.56
C SER A 19 12.17 6.25 -0.13
N LYS A 20 12.46 7.30 0.62
CA LYS A 20 12.94 7.20 2.00
C LYS A 20 11.83 6.65 2.92
N VAL A 21 10.63 7.15 2.79
CA VAL A 21 9.49 6.72 3.60
C VAL A 21 9.15 5.25 3.31
N ARG A 22 9.17 4.86 2.04
CA ARG A 22 8.93 3.49 1.62
C ARG A 22 9.94 2.51 2.23
N LYS A 23 11.22 2.85 2.14
CA LYS A 23 12.29 2.02 2.70
C LYS A 23 12.15 1.88 4.21
N LYS A 24 11.85 2.98 4.88
CA LYS A 24 11.66 2.97 6.33
C LYS A 24 10.49 2.07 6.72
N HIS A 25 9.40 2.15 5.98
CA HIS A 25 8.22 1.33 6.27
C HIS A 25 8.53 -0.17 6.11
N ILE A 26 9.18 -0.58 5.02
CA ILE A 26 9.55 -1.97 4.80
C ILE A 26 10.53 -2.46 5.86
N LYS A 27 11.46 -1.62 6.28
CA LYS A 27 12.40 -1.97 7.35
C LYS A 27 11.67 -2.21 8.67
N GLN A 28 10.66 -1.42 8.95
CA GLN A 28 9.86 -1.52 10.17
C GLN A 28 8.85 -2.67 10.10
N PHE A 29 8.31 -2.94 8.94
CA PHE A 29 7.32 -4.01 8.69
C PHE A 29 7.79 -4.88 7.52
N PRO A 30 8.77 -5.78 7.76
CA PRO A 30 9.47 -6.50 6.69
C PRO A 30 8.77 -7.77 6.21
N PHE A 31 7.46 -7.84 6.33
CA PHE A 31 6.69 -8.99 5.84
C PHE A 31 5.30 -8.53 5.40
N CYS A 32 4.71 -9.31 4.49
CA CYS A 32 3.37 -9.03 3.99
C CYS A 32 2.35 -9.10 5.14
N ALA A 33 1.55 -8.07 5.29
CA ALA A 33 0.55 -8.00 6.34
C ALA A 33 -0.52 -9.09 6.21
N ALA A 34 -0.77 -9.57 5.00
CA ALA A 34 -1.79 -10.59 4.74
C ALA A 34 -1.21 -12.01 4.80
N CYS A 35 -0.26 -12.37 3.93
CA CYS A 35 0.23 -13.74 3.87
C CYS A 35 1.50 -14.02 4.68
N GLY A 36 2.18 -12.98 5.15
CA GLY A 36 3.36 -13.12 5.99
C GLY A 36 4.67 -13.37 5.27
N THR A 37 4.68 -13.43 3.94
CA THR A 37 5.92 -13.62 3.20
C THR A 37 6.86 -12.44 3.37
N GLU A 38 8.16 -12.71 3.31
CA GLU A 38 9.20 -11.66 3.30
C GLU A 38 9.67 -11.33 1.89
N ARG A 39 9.03 -11.93 0.87
CA ARG A 39 9.48 -11.84 -0.52
C ARG A 39 8.64 -10.85 -1.31
N LYS A 40 9.32 -10.08 -2.18
CA LYS A 40 8.70 -9.14 -3.12
C LYS A 40 7.72 -8.20 -2.44
N LEU A 41 8.19 -7.56 -1.38
CA LEU A 41 7.37 -6.64 -0.60
C LEU A 41 7.22 -5.30 -1.29
N GLU A 42 6.03 -4.73 -1.20
CA GLU A 42 5.72 -3.40 -1.67
C GLU A 42 4.96 -2.65 -0.59
N VAL A 43 4.97 -1.32 -0.67
CA VAL A 43 4.20 -0.48 0.23
C VAL A 43 2.97 0.01 -0.50
N HIS A 44 1.80 -0.29 0.06
CA HIS A 44 0.51 0.10 -0.49
C HIS A 44 -0.05 1.28 0.29
N HIS A 45 -0.61 2.26 -0.42
CA HIS A 45 -1.35 3.36 0.20
C HIS A 45 -2.78 2.90 0.47
N ILE A 46 -3.21 2.97 1.73
CA ILE A 46 -4.57 2.56 2.12
C ILE A 46 -5.61 3.47 1.46
N LYS A 47 -5.39 4.79 1.56
CA LYS A 47 -6.14 5.78 0.78
C LYS A 47 -5.23 6.19 -0.37
N ASP A 48 -5.73 6.06 -1.59
CA ASP A 48 -4.91 6.19 -2.78
C ASP A 48 -4.26 7.56 -2.94
N PHE A 49 -3.06 7.55 -3.53
CA PHE A 49 -2.27 8.76 -3.72
C PHE A 49 -2.99 9.81 -4.58
N SER A 50 -3.62 9.39 -5.67
CA SER A 50 -4.22 10.36 -6.60
C SER A 50 -5.37 11.14 -5.99
N SER A 51 -6.14 10.52 -5.09
CA SER A 51 -7.26 11.19 -4.43
C SER A 51 -6.86 11.85 -3.11
N ASN A 52 -5.77 11.39 -2.49
CA ASN A 52 -5.35 11.85 -1.17
C ASN A 52 -3.83 12.10 -1.16
N PRO A 53 -3.32 13.02 -1.99
CA PRO A 53 -1.88 13.23 -2.11
C PRO A 53 -1.24 13.69 -0.80
N GLU A 54 -1.97 14.33 0.08
CA GLU A 54 -1.49 14.78 1.39
C GLU A 54 -1.17 13.63 2.32
N LEU A 55 -1.66 12.43 2.03
CA LEU A 55 -1.40 11.24 2.84
C LEU A 55 -0.31 10.34 2.26
N GLU A 56 0.37 10.79 1.23
CA GLU A 56 1.39 9.97 0.56
C GLU A 56 2.49 9.50 1.50
N LEU A 57 2.95 10.37 2.38
CA LEU A 57 4.07 10.08 3.28
C LEU A 57 3.61 9.77 4.71
N GLU A 58 2.31 9.70 4.94
CA GLU A 58 1.76 9.44 6.27
C GLU A 58 1.91 7.98 6.66
N PRO A 59 2.69 7.65 7.71
CA PRO A 59 2.92 6.25 8.09
C PRO A 59 1.66 5.44 8.33
N SER A 60 0.63 6.05 8.92
CA SER A 60 -0.63 5.35 9.20
C SER A 60 -1.44 5.02 7.93
N ASN A 61 -1.05 5.58 6.79
CA ASN A 61 -1.71 5.32 5.51
C ASN A 61 -0.98 4.25 4.69
N LEU A 62 -0.01 3.58 5.28
CA LEU A 62 0.85 2.62 4.56
C LEU A 62 0.68 1.21 5.12
N ILE A 63 0.77 0.23 4.25
CA ILE A 63 0.74 -1.18 4.63
C ILE A 63 1.67 -1.96 3.70
N THR A 64 2.41 -2.93 4.26
CA THR A 64 3.28 -3.78 3.46
C THR A 64 2.48 -4.96 2.90
N LEU A 65 2.49 -5.12 1.59
CA LEU A 65 1.82 -6.22 0.89
C LEU A 65 2.74 -6.76 -0.20
N CYS A 66 2.64 -8.05 -0.49
CA CYS A 66 3.54 -8.69 -1.44
C CYS A 66 3.01 -8.73 -2.87
N ARG A 67 3.93 -8.90 -3.81
CA ARG A 67 3.62 -9.27 -5.20
C ARG A 67 4.08 -10.69 -5.50
N SER A 68 4.24 -11.49 -4.47
CA SER A 68 4.64 -12.89 -4.59
C SER A 68 3.41 -13.78 -4.44
N GLY A 69 3.50 -15.03 -4.86
CA GLY A 69 2.46 -16.05 -4.63
C GLY A 69 1.01 -15.57 -4.69
N THR A 70 0.46 -15.21 -3.54
CA THR A 70 -0.94 -14.78 -3.42
C THR A 70 -1.22 -13.38 -3.96
N GLN A 71 -0.20 -12.64 -4.38
CA GLN A 71 -0.40 -11.29 -4.94
C GLN A 71 -1.22 -10.39 -4.00
N CYS A 72 -0.82 -10.32 -2.74
CA CYS A 72 -1.63 -9.63 -1.73
C CYS A 72 -1.82 -8.14 -2.00
N HIS A 73 -0.83 -7.47 -2.63
CA HIS A 73 -1.00 -6.07 -3.00
C HIS A 73 -2.15 -5.91 -3.98
N LEU A 74 -2.21 -6.74 -5.01
CA LEU A 74 -3.32 -6.70 -5.95
C LEU A 74 -4.63 -7.14 -5.30
N THR A 75 -4.62 -8.24 -4.55
CA THR A 75 -5.83 -8.85 -3.99
C THR A 75 -6.43 -8.01 -2.87
N PHE A 76 -5.64 -7.67 -1.85
CA PHE A 76 -6.14 -6.96 -0.67
C PHE A 76 -6.00 -5.45 -0.78
N GLY A 77 -5.01 -4.98 -1.53
CA GLY A 77 -4.85 -3.55 -1.75
C GLY A 77 -5.79 -3.00 -2.80
N HIS A 78 -6.00 -3.74 -3.86
CA HIS A 78 -6.73 -3.27 -5.05
C HIS A 78 -7.93 -4.14 -5.44
N LEU A 79 -8.36 -5.08 -4.59
CA LEU A 79 -9.53 -5.93 -4.83
C LEU A 79 -9.47 -6.68 -6.16
N GLY A 80 -8.26 -7.08 -6.58
CA GLY A 80 -8.06 -7.84 -7.81
C GLY A 80 -7.94 -7.00 -9.07
N SER A 81 -8.06 -5.69 -8.97
CA SER A 81 -7.90 -4.78 -10.12
C SER A 81 -7.09 -3.56 -9.70
N TRP A 82 -6.02 -3.26 -10.44
CA TRP A 82 -5.17 -2.10 -10.14
C TRP A 82 -5.93 -0.77 -10.21
N LYS A 83 -7.11 -0.75 -10.80
CA LYS A 83 -7.97 0.44 -10.87
C LYS A 83 -8.84 0.61 -9.63
N SER A 84 -8.93 -0.42 -8.79
CA SER A 84 -9.72 -0.38 -7.56
C SER A 84 -8.84 -0.06 -6.37
N ILE A 85 -9.45 0.51 -5.33
CA ILE A 85 -8.76 0.81 -4.07
C ILE A 85 -9.57 0.20 -2.94
N ASN A 86 -8.90 -0.57 -2.09
CA ASN A 86 -9.55 -1.16 -0.92
C ASN A 86 -9.20 -0.33 0.32
N THR A 87 -10.13 0.48 0.78
CA THR A 87 -9.94 1.28 1.99
C THR A 87 -9.99 0.43 3.27
N GLU A 88 -10.40 -0.84 3.14
CA GLU A 88 -10.42 -1.81 4.24
C GLU A 88 -9.23 -2.77 4.19
N ALA A 89 -8.14 -2.37 3.50
CA ALA A 89 -6.99 -3.25 3.27
C ALA A 89 -6.39 -3.79 4.57
N VAL A 90 -6.30 -2.97 5.61
CA VAL A 90 -5.76 -3.40 6.90
C VAL A 90 -6.64 -4.48 7.52
N HIS A 91 -7.93 -4.22 7.59
CA HIS A 91 -8.91 -5.15 8.17
C HIS A 91 -8.90 -6.48 7.41
N ASP A 92 -8.95 -6.43 6.09
CA ASP A 92 -9.01 -7.64 5.26
C ASP A 92 -7.70 -8.43 5.34
N SER A 93 -6.57 -7.75 5.43
CA SER A 93 -5.28 -8.39 5.55
C SER A 93 -5.14 -9.12 6.89
N ILE A 94 -5.58 -8.51 7.99
CA ILE A 94 -5.57 -9.13 9.31
C ILE A 94 -6.47 -10.36 9.32
N TRP A 95 -7.67 -10.24 8.74
CA TRP A 95 -8.59 -11.36 8.64
C TRP A 95 -7.95 -12.55 7.90
N PHE A 96 -7.32 -12.28 6.76
CA PHE A 96 -6.65 -13.32 6.00
C PHE A 96 -5.48 -13.92 6.77
N ARG A 97 -4.67 -13.09 7.41
CA ARG A 97 -3.53 -13.53 8.19
C ARG A 97 -3.96 -14.48 9.30
N GLU A 98 -5.02 -14.16 10.01
CA GLU A 98 -5.55 -15.01 11.05
C GLU A 98 -6.02 -16.37 10.51
N LYS A 99 -6.65 -16.38 9.33
CA LYS A 99 -7.06 -17.62 8.69
C LYS A 99 -5.86 -18.51 8.33
N VAL A 100 -4.81 -17.91 7.80
CA VAL A 100 -3.59 -18.63 7.46
C VAL A 100 -2.94 -19.23 8.72
N GLU A 101 -2.84 -18.46 9.78
CA GLU A 101 -2.23 -18.90 11.03
C GLU A 101 -2.99 -20.05 11.68
N LYS A 102 -4.30 -20.05 11.59
CA LYS A 102 -5.12 -21.14 12.13
C LYS A 102 -4.92 -22.48 11.41
N ARG A 103 -4.39 -22.45 10.19
CA ARG A 103 -4.13 -23.67 9.42
C ARG A 103 -2.82 -24.35 9.78
N ARG A 104 -1.99 -23.67 10.53
CA ARG A 104 -0.65 -24.20 10.91
C ARG A 104 -0.71 -24.99 12.25
#